data_38a1cf5e50e1f5e3c56f661ea4c65034
#
_entry.id   38a1cf5e50e1f5e3c56f661ea4c65034
#
_cell.length_a   1.000
_cell.length_b   1.000
_cell.length_c   1.000
_cell.angle_alpha   90.00
_cell.angle_beta   90.00
_cell.angle_gamma   90.00
#
_symmetry.space_group_name_H-M   'P 1'
#
loop_
_entity.id
_entity.type
_entity.pdbx_description
1 polymer ?
#
loop_
_entity_poly.entity_id
_entity_poly.type
_entity_poly.pdbx_seq_one_letter_code
_entity_poly.pdbx_strand_id
1 'polypeptide(L)'
;MTEPRAKGDPPVADVQDVVDEVSGLLEAPVTLEDRRFRLLAFAAQPDAADPVRTETILGRGASAQTREWFEGFGIAHARGPVRIPANPERGTHPRLCLPAWGRGVVQGYLWAIEPDGVQINAERVHEAEVLAEEAGEIIARLVVTRRETGRLVHELLDATRSTEDAAARALAHDLGVDPATRAVVALVARRGGAVVPEHLQGWGGLPRRVGVADRDSRSVLVVPVPQERARAEAQAVVEQAVRAVSRHLPADELVVGVGDPAPLAEATRSWEQARAAVAAVGQGSTGPVSAWWSDLGVRRLLGGPAAAEVVSAALTPGVRALLDAGDPDLVRTARTYLDAAGSVAVTARTLGLHRQSVYARLSRVERVTGLSLADGRDRLELHLGLTLAG
;
A
#
# COMPACT_ATOMS: atom_id res chain seq x y z
N MET A 1 -21.56 -31.05 33.80
CA MET A 1 -22.45 -30.81 32.66
C MET A 1 -21.63 -29.99 31.67
N THR A 2 -21.06 -30.71 30.73
CA THR A 2 -20.08 -30.17 29.77
C THR A 2 -20.87 -29.72 28.53
N GLU A 3 -20.83 -28.43 28.21
CA GLU A 3 -21.42 -27.90 26.99
C GLU A 3 -20.72 -28.50 25.74
N PRO A 4 -21.47 -28.85 24.68
CA PRO A 4 -20.89 -29.34 23.45
C PRO A 4 -20.24 -28.19 22.68
N ARG A 5 -18.94 -28.32 22.37
CA ARG A 5 -18.23 -27.49 21.39
C ARG A 5 -19.00 -27.50 20.07
N ALA A 6 -19.35 -26.32 19.57
CA ALA A 6 -19.87 -26.14 18.21
C ALA A 6 -18.86 -26.78 17.23
N LYS A 7 -19.38 -27.62 16.33
CA LYS A 7 -18.64 -28.12 15.18
C LYS A 7 -18.26 -26.91 14.32
N GLY A 8 -17.01 -26.50 14.38
CA GLY A 8 -16.46 -25.56 13.41
C GLY A 8 -16.51 -26.18 12.02
N ASP A 9 -16.88 -25.39 11.04
CA ASP A 9 -16.67 -25.73 9.64
C ASP A 9 -15.21 -26.17 9.44
N PRO A 10 -14.94 -27.17 8.56
CA PRO A 10 -13.57 -27.55 8.27
C PRO A 10 -12.77 -26.32 7.81
N PRO A 11 -11.51 -26.17 8.25
CA PRO A 11 -10.71 -25.04 7.81
C PRO A 11 -10.74 -25.00 6.28
N VAL A 12 -11.13 -23.86 5.73
CA VAL A 12 -11.08 -23.63 4.29
C VAL A 12 -9.62 -23.79 3.90
N ALA A 13 -9.31 -24.80 3.07
CA ALA A 13 -7.96 -25.04 2.58
C ALA A 13 -7.38 -23.73 2.05
N ASP A 14 -6.19 -23.36 2.50
CA ASP A 14 -5.49 -22.18 1.99
C ASP A 14 -4.71 -22.57 0.72
N VAL A 15 -4.47 -21.63 -0.15
CA VAL A 15 -3.63 -21.85 -1.35
C VAL A 15 -2.23 -22.36 -0.98
N GLN A 16 -1.73 -22.05 0.22
CA GLN A 16 -0.46 -22.55 0.71
C GLN A 16 -0.53 -24.05 1.01
N ASP A 17 -1.62 -24.52 1.64
CA ASP A 17 -1.81 -25.95 1.93
C ASP A 17 -1.79 -26.79 0.64
N VAL A 18 -2.49 -26.31 -0.41
CA VAL A 18 -2.49 -26.96 -1.73
C VAL A 18 -1.09 -26.98 -2.35
N VAL A 19 -0.35 -25.87 -2.25
CA VAL A 19 1.02 -25.79 -2.80
C VAL A 19 1.95 -26.77 -2.08
N ASP A 20 1.86 -26.88 -0.76
CA ASP A 20 2.67 -27.78 0.03
C ASP A 20 2.33 -29.26 -0.29
N GLU A 21 1.03 -29.59 -0.48
CA GLU A 21 0.58 -30.92 -0.88
C GLU A 21 1.06 -31.28 -2.29
N VAL A 22 0.91 -30.38 -3.28
CA VAL A 22 1.42 -30.59 -4.64
C VAL A 22 2.95 -30.76 -4.64
N SER A 23 3.67 -29.98 -3.85
CA SER A 23 5.12 -30.11 -3.74
C SER A 23 5.54 -31.45 -3.15
N GLY A 24 4.84 -31.93 -2.14
CA GLY A 24 5.06 -33.26 -1.56
C GLY A 24 4.75 -34.38 -2.56
N LEU A 25 3.63 -34.28 -3.28
CA LEU A 25 3.20 -35.27 -4.28
C LEU A 25 4.17 -35.36 -5.46
N LEU A 26 4.60 -34.23 -5.99
CA LEU A 26 5.49 -34.18 -7.15
C LEU A 26 6.98 -34.35 -6.77
N GLU A 27 7.32 -34.29 -5.48
CA GLU A 27 8.69 -34.27 -4.97
C GLU A 27 9.53 -33.17 -5.66
N ALA A 28 8.93 -32.02 -5.93
CA ALA A 28 9.48 -30.94 -6.72
C ALA A 28 9.22 -29.58 -6.08
N PRO A 29 10.08 -28.57 -6.30
CA PRO A 29 9.81 -27.20 -5.91
C PRO A 29 8.59 -26.65 -6.66
N VAL A 30 7.57 -26.18 -5.91
CA VAL A 30 6.32 -25.67 -6.48
C VAL A 30 6.15 -24.18 -6.14
N THR A 31 5.63 -23.42 -7.11
CA THR A 31 5.09 -22.07 -6.90
C THR A 31 3.69 -21.99 -7.48
N LEU A 32 2.82 -21.22 -6.85
CA LEU A 32 1.51 -20.87 -7.36
C LEU A 32 1.48 -19.37 -7.65
N GLU A 33 1.13 -19.04 -8.87
CA GLU A 33 0.96 -17.67 -9.34
C GLU A 33 -0.47 -17.44 -9.83
N ASP A 34 -0.98 -16.20 -9.71
CA ASP A 34 -2.26 -15.86 -10.34
C ASP A 34 -2.08 -15.72 -11.87
N ARG A 35 -3.21 -15.53 -12.59
CA ARG A 35 -3.19 -15.36 -14.05
C ARG A 35 -2.41 -14.13 -14.54
N ARG A 36 -1.96 -13.25 -13.62
CA ARG A 36 -1.09 -12.10 -13.89
C ARG A 36 0.35 -12.37 -13.46
N PHE A 37 0.67 -13.64 -13.16
CA PHE A 37 1.99 -14.10 -12.71
C PHE A 37 2.47 -13.47 -11.39
N ARG A 38 1.53 -13.13 -10.51
CA ARG A 38 1.86 -12.70 -9.14
C ARG A 38 1.91 -13.93 -8.24
N LEU A 39 2.97 -14.04 -7.46
CA LEU A 39 3.16 -15.15 -6.53
C LEU A 39 2.08 -15.11 -5.43
N LEU A 40 1.36 -16.20 -5.29
CA LEU A 40 0.36 -16.42 -4.24
C LEU A 40 0.92 -17.28 -3.11
N ALA A 41 1.60 -18.39 -3.45
CA ALA A 41 2.19 -19.31 -2.50
C ALA A 41 3.41 -20.01 -3.11
N PHE A 42 4.28 -20.58 -2.27
CA PHE A 42 5.40 -21.40 -2.71
C PHE A 42 5.81 -22.41 -1.64
N ALA A 43 6.27 -23.59 -2.06
CA ALA A 43 6.86 -24.56 -1.17
C ALA A 43 8.39 -24.40 -1.16
N ALA A 44 8.97 -24.35 0.04
CA ALA A 44 10.41 -24.19 0.21
C ALA A 44 11.13 -25.53 -0.03
N GLN A 45 11.91 -25.62 -1.11
CA GLN A 45 12.90 -26.68 -1.30
C GLN A 45 14.23 -26.01 -1.71
N PRO A 46 15.29 -26.17 -0.88
CA PRO A 46 16.52 -25.39 -1.06
C PRO A 46 17.34 -25.73 -2.30
N ASP A 47 17.28 -26.97 -2.78
CA ASP A 47 18.29 -27.52 -3.70
C ASP A 47 17.97 -27.40 -5.21
N ALA A 48 16.83 -26.82 -5.58
CA ALA A 48 16.41 -26.72 -6.99
C ALA A 48 15.90 -25.32 -7.38
N ALA A 49 16.54 -24.26 -6.90
CA ALA A 49 16.16 -22.89 -7.26
C ALA A 49 16.90 -22.45 -8.52
N ASP A 50 16.16 -22.11 -9.58
CA ASP A 50 16.70 -21.40 -10.72
C ASP A 50 16.54 -19.87 -10.58
N PRO A 51 17.25 -19.06 -11.41
CA PRO A 51 17.16 -17.61 -11.34
C PRO A 51 15.74 -17.07 -11.49
N VAL A 52 14.91 -17.65 -12.35
CA VAL A 52 13.52 -17.21 -12.57
C VAL A 52 12.65 -17.48 -11.35
N ARG A 53 12.79 -18.67 -10.71
CA ARG A 53 12.09 -18.96 -9.46
C ARG A 53 12.54 -17.99 -8.35
N THR A 54 13.84 -17.76 -8.24
CA THR A 54 14.39 -16.83 -7.24
C THR A 54 13.86 -15.42 -7.47
N GLU A 55 13.85 -14.95 -8.73
CA GLU A 55 13.26 -13.67 -9.10
C GLU A 55 11.77 -13.60 -8.74
N THR A 56 11.00 -14.64 -9.08
CA THR A 56 9.57 -14.71 -8.78
C THR A 56 9.30 -14.68 -7.27
N ILE A 57 10.06 -15.41 -6.47
CA ILE A 57 9.87 -15.45 -5.01
C ILE A 57 10.28 -14.11 -4.38
N LEU A 58 11.44 -13.58 -4.72
CA LEU A 58 11.93 -12.32 -4.16
C LEU A 58 11.14 -11.12 -4.67
N GLY A 59 10.78 -11.10 -5.95
CA GLY A 59 9.98 -10.07 -6.61
C GLY A 59 8.46 -10.20 -6.37
N ARG A 60 8.03 -11.34 -5.81
CA ARG A 60 6.62 -11.75 -5.68
C ARG A 60 5.84 -11.75 -6.99
N GLY A 61 6.51 -12.11 -8.06
CA GLY A 61 5.92 -12.26 -9.39
C GLY A 61 6.98 -12.31 -10.49
N ALA A 62 6.60 -12.84 -11.64
CA ALA A 62 7.49 -12.92 -12.79
C ALA A 62 7.64 -11.57 -13.50
N SER A 63 8.82 -11.33 -14.08
CA SER A 63 9.05 -10.15 -14.93
C SER A 63 8.18 -10.20 -16.21
N ALA A 64 7.96 -9.05 -16.83
CA ALA A 64 7.19 -8.95 -18.07
C ALA A 64 7.75 -9.87 -19.17
N GLN A 65 9.09 -9.93 -19.29
CA GLN A 65 9.76 -10.76 -20.27
C GLN A 65 9.63 -12.27 -19.96
N THR A 66 9.68 -12.65 -18.69
CA THR A 66 9.46 -14.04 -18.25
C THR A 66 8.02 -14.46 -18.52
N ARG A 67 7.06 -13.57 -18.22
CA ARG A 67 5.65 -13.78 -18.50
C ARG A 67 5.38 -14.00 -19.98
N GLU A 68 5.84 -13.11 -20.85
CA GLU A 68 5.65 -13.23 -22.32
C GLU A 68 6.22 -14.55 -22.85
N TRP A 69 7.37 -14.97 -22.33
CA TRP A 69 7.96 -16.25 -22.71
C TRP A 69 7.08 -17.44 -22.30
N PHE A 70 6.56 -17.48 -21.07
CA PHE A 70 5.68 -18.54 -20.63
C PHE A 70 4.31 -18.54 -21.36
N GLU A 71 3.74 -17.36 -21.58
CA GLU A 71 2.48 -17.23 -22.35
C GLU A 71 2.61 -17.76 -23.78
N GLY A 72 3.81 -17.69 -24.38
CA GLY A 72 4.13 -18.25 -25.69
C GLY A 72 3.91 -19.76 -25.81
N PHE A 73 3.88 -20.50 -24.69
CA PHE A 73 3.55 -21.92 -24.67
C PHE A 73 2.06 -22.23 -24.58
N GLY A 74 1.20 -21.22 -24.68
CA GLY A 74 -0.27 -21.39 -24.72
C GLY A 74 -0.90 -21.75 -23.38
N ILE A 75 -0.22 -21.56 -22.26
CA ILE A 75 -0.67 -21.95 -20.90
C ILE A 75 -2.00 -21.29 -20.51
N ALA A 76 -2.29 -20.09 -21.03
CA ALA A 76 -3.52 -19.34 -20.72
C ALA A 76 -4.81 -20.05 -21.20
N HIS A 77 -4.68 -20.98 -22.14
CA HIS A 77 -5.80 -21.71 -22.74
C HIS A 77 -5.65 -23.23 -22.60
N ALA A 78 -4.56 -23.69 -21.99
CA ALA A 78 -4.30 -25.11 -21.81
C ALA A 78 -5.33 -25.74 -20.89
N ARG A 79 -5.86 -26.91 -21.31
CA ARG A 79 -6.83 -27.70 -20.55
C ARG A 79 -6.18 -28.72 -19.63
N GLY A 80 -4.90 -28.94 -19.76
CA GLY A 80 -4.10 -29.86 -18.97
C GLY A 80 -2.67 -29.40 -18.82
N PRO A 81 -1.78 -30.25 -18.30
CA PRO A 81 -0.39 -29.93 -18.01
C PRO A 81 0.38 -29.48 -19.24
N VAL A 82 1.20 -28.46 -19.10
CA VAL A 82 2.09 -27.96 -20.15
C VAL A 82 3.53 -28.07 -19.69
N ARG A 83 4.34 -28.87 -20.40
CA ARG A 83 5.78 -28.93 -20.14
C ARG A 83 6.52 -27.85 -20.93
N ILE A 84 7.31 -27.08 -20.20
CA ILE A 84 8.12 -26.01 -20.75
C ILE A 84 9.58 -26.44 -20.70
N PRO A 85 10.30 -26.44 -21.82
CA PRO A 85 11.69 -26.86 -21.89
C PRO A 85 12.60 -25.92 -21.11
N ALA A 86 13.80 -26.41 -20.76
CA ALA A 86 14.87 -25.57 -20.25
C ALA A 86 15.21 -24.44 -21.22
N ASN A 87 15.56 -23.28 -20.68
CA ASN A 87 16.14 -22.20 -21.46
C ASN A 87 17.51 -21.82 -20.88
N PRO A 88 18.61 -22.31 -21.46
CA PRO A 88 19.96 -22.04 -20.96
C PRO A 88 20.32 -20.55 -20.94
N GLU A 89 19.81 -19.74 -21.90
CA GLU A 89 20.07 -18.30 -21.96
C GLU A 89 19.48 -17.56 -20.75
N ARG A 90 18.39 -18.10 -20.20
CA ARG A 90 17.71 -17.58 -19.00
C ARG A 90 18.12 -18.31 -17.72
N GLY A 91 18.90 -19.37 -17.84
CA GLY A 91 19.25 -20.23 -16.72
C GLY A 91 18.05 -20.98 -16.11
N THR A 92 17.01 -21.26 -16.90
CA THR A 92 15.80 -21.93 -16.39
C THR A 92 15.87 -23.44 -16.59
N HIS A 93 15.47 -24.17 -15.55
CA HIS A 93 15.22 -25.62 -15.62
C HIS A 93 13.92 -25.90 -16.37
N PRO A 94 13.78 -27.13 -16.92
CA PRO A 94 12.49 -27.60 -17.41
C PRO A 94 11.44 -27.51 -16.30
N ARG A 95 10.21 -27.22 -16.66
CA ARG A 95 9.14 -27.11 -15.68
C ARG A 95 7.80 -27.57 -16.22
N LEU A 96 7.01 -28.09 -15.31
CA LEU A 96 5.62 -28.44 -15.52
C LEU A 96 4.76 -27.26 -15.08
N CYS A 97 3.87 -26.79 -15.97
CA CYS A 97 2.82 -25.85 -15.65
C CYS A 97 1.49 -26.61 -15.53
N LEU A 98 0.83 -26.50 -14.40
CA LEU A 98 -0.53 -26.96 -14.18
C LEU A 98 -1.45 -25.75 -14.10
N PRO A 99 -2.31 -25.51 -15.14
CA PRO A 99 -3.27 -24.41 -15.08
C PRO A 99 -4.30 -24.65 -13.97
N ALA A 100 -4.42 -23.71 -13.05
CA ALA A 100 -5.38 -23.74 -11.96
C ALA A 100 -6.73 -23.21 -12.43
N TRP A 101 -7.61 -24.14 -12.82
CA TRP A 101 -8.96 -23.82 -13.31
C TRP A 101 -9.93 -23.56 -12.17
N GLY A 102 -10.72 -22.48 -12.28
CA GLY A 102 -11.81 -22.18 -11.36
C GLY A 102 -12.91 -21.42 -12.07
N ARG A 103 -14.16 -21.81 -11.87
CA ARG A 103 -15.34 -21.21 -12.52
C ARG A 103 -15.23 -21.13 -14.04
N GLY A 104 -14.65 -22.14 -14.66
CA GLY A 104 -14.55 -22.26 -16.11
C GLY A 104 -13.47 -21.43 -16.78
N VAL A 105 -12.58 -20.78 -16.03
CA VAL A 105 -11.43 -20.02 -16.55
C VAL A 105 -10.17 -20.32 -15.76
N VAL A 106 -9.01 -20.13 -16.36
CA VAL A 106 -7.73 -20.23 -15.66
C VAL A 106 -7.62 -19.06 -14.69
N GLN A 107 -7.44 -19.37 -13.40
CA GLN A 107 -7.26 -18.39 -12.31
C GLN A 107 -5.80 -18.17 -11.97
N GLY A 108 -4.96 -19.15 -12.25
CA GLY A 108 -3.53 -19.13 -11.93
C GLY A 108 -2.79 -20.29 -12.54
N TYR A 109 -1.53 -20.41 -12.17
CA TYR A 109 -0.60 -21.44 -12.65
C TYR A 109 0.19 -22.01 -11.49
N LEU A 110 0.17 -23.32 -11.33
CA LEU A 110 1.12 -24.07 -10.50
C LEU A 110 2.33 -24.45 -11.34
N TRP A 111 3.50 -24.11 -10.86
CA TRP A 111 4.77 -24.37 -11.52
C TRP A 111 5.56 -25.37 -10.70
N ALA A 112 5.89 -26.52 -11.26
CA ALA A 112 6.81 -27.48 -10.68
C ALA A 112 8.09 -27.52 -11.51
N ILE A 113 9.26 -27.38 -10.89
CA ILE A 113 10.55 -27.51 -11.56
C ILE A 113 10.88 -28.98 -11.71
N GLU A 114 11.27 -29.39 -12.91
CA GLU A 114 11.78 -30.74 -13.23
C GLU A 114 13.33 -30.66 -13.30
N PRO A 115 14.05 -30.81 -12.16
CA PRO A 115 15.50 -30.70 -12.17
C PRO A 115 16.14 -31.86 -12.94
N ASP A 116 17.27 -31.59 -13.58
CA ASP A 116 18.13 -32.57 -14.27
C ASP A 116 17.46 -33.34 -15.42
N GLY A 117 16.36 -32.81 -15.99
CA GLY A 117 15.65 -33.43 -17.09
C GLY A 117 14.86 -34.69 -16.72
N VAL A 118 14.70 -34.97 -15.44
CA VAL A 118 13.85 -36.05 -14.95
C VAL A 118 12.41 -35.58 -14.98
N GLN A 119 11.62 -36.17 -15.88
CA GLN A 119 10.20 -35.84 -15.96
C GLN A 119 9.42 -36.43 -14.78
N ILE A 120 8.57 -35.61 -14.17
CA ILE A 120 7.63 -36.04 -13.14
C ILE A 120 6.71 -37.11 -13.73
N ASN A 121 6.47 -38.20 -12.97
CA ASN A 121 5.62 -39.34 -13.35
C ASN A 121 4.19 -38.84 -13.71
N ALA A 122 3.64 -39.41 -14.79
CA ALA A 122 2.32 -39.06 -15.31
C ALA A 122 1.17 -39.31 -14.30
N GLU A 123 1.27 -40.32 -13.46
CA GLU A 123 0.27 -40.61 -12.42
C GLU A 123 0.23 -39.49 -11.38
N ARG A 124 1.40 -39.09 -10.86
CA ARG A 124 1.52 -37.96 -9.92
C ARG A 124 1.08 -36.61 -10.57
N VAL A 125 1.37 -36.43 -11.85
CA VAL A 125 0.89 -35.25 -12.58
C VAL A 125 -0.63 -35.20 -12.61
N HIS A 126 -1.29 -36.35 -12.86
CA HIS A 126 -2.75 -36.41 -12.89
C HIS A 126 -3.37 -36.12 -11.51
N GLU A 127 -2.80 -36.63 -10.45
CA GLU A 127 -3.25 -36.27 -9.09
C GLU A 127 -3.03 -34.78 -8.79
N ALA A 128 -1.91 -34.20 -9.23
CA ALA A 128 -1.62 -32.78 -9.07
C ALA A 128 -2.56 -31.87 -9.89
N GLU A 129 -3.13 -32.35 -11.01
CA GLU A 129 -4.15 -31.61 -11.77
C GLU A 129 -5.41 -31.38 -10.91
N VAL A 130 -5.83 -32.36 -10.13
CA VAL A 130 -6.99 -32.21 -9.22
C VAL A 130 -6.74 -31.15 -8.18
N LEU A 131 -5.54 -31.14 -7.59
CA LEU A 131 -5.12 -30.13 -6.62
C LEU A 131 -4.98 -28.74 -7.28
N ALA A 132 -4.55 -28.69 -8.54
CA ALA A 132 -4.49 -27.44 -9.30
C ALA A 132 -5.89 -26.85 -9.56
N GLU A 133 -6.90 -27.68 -9.84
CA GLU A 133 -8.29 -27.26 -9.94
C GLU A 133 -8.80 -26.73 -8.59
N GLU A 134 -8.48 -27.40 -7.48
CA GLU A 134 -8.83 -26.91 -6.14
C GLU A 134 -8.22 -25.53 -5.86
N ALA A 135 -6.93 -25.34 -6.18
CA ALA A 135 -6.28 -24.03 -6.08
C ALA A 135 -7.01 -22.99 -6.93
N GLY A 136 -7.42 -23.32 -8.14
CA GLY A 136 -8.18 -22.45 -9.03
C GLY A 136 -9.53 -22.03 -8.45
N GLU A 137 -10.26 -22.96 -7.84
CA GLU A 137 -11.52 -22.66 -7.15
C GLU A 137 -11.33 -21.79 -5.91
N ILE A 138 -10.25 -22.02 -5.14
CA ILE A 138 -9.90 -21.14 -4.00
C ILE A 138 -9.59 -19.72 -4.50
N ILE A 139 -8.76 -19.57 -5.53
CA ILE A 139 -8.44 -18.27 -6.11
C ILE A 139 -9.72 -17.57 -6.63
N ALA A 140 -10.59 -18.29 -7.34
CA ALA A 140 -11.83 -17.75 -7.85
C ALA A 140 -12.74 -17.22 -6.73
N ARG A 141 -12.84 -17.96 -5.62
CA ARG A 141 -13.58 -17.51 -4.43
C ARG A 141 -12.96 -16.26 -3.83
N LEU A 142 -11.64 -16.22 -3.67
CA LEU A 142 -10.94 -15.04 -3.15
C LEU A 142 -11.16 -13.79 -4.00
N VAL A 143 -11.16 -13.93 -5.33
CA VAL A 143 -11.43 -12.81 -6.26
C VAL A 143 -12.84 -12.28 -6.09
N VAL A 144 -13.83 -13.16 -5.96
CA VAL A 144 -15.24 -12.76 -5.77
C VAL A 144 -15.43 -12.07 -4.43
N THR A 145 -14.91 -12.66 -3.35
CA THR A 145 -14.96 -12.07 -2.00
C THR A 145 -14.36 -10.67 -1.99
N ARG A 146 -13.20 -10.48 -2.63
CA ARG A 146 -12.58 -9.14 -2.70
C ARG A 146 -13.38 -8.12 -3.48
N ARG A 147 -14.03 -8.53 -4.58
CA ARG A 147 -14.92 -7.65 -5.32
C ARG A 147 -16.12 -7.23 -4.48
N GLU A 148 -16.69 -8.16 -3.72
CA GLU A 148 -17.79 -7.88 -2.82
C GLU A 148 -17.36 -6.95 -1.68
N THR A 149 -16.25 -7.25 -1.01
CA THR A 149 -15.67 -6.35 0.00
C THR A 149 -15.43 -4.94 -0.58
N GLY A 150 -14.87 -4.84 -1.79
CA GLY A 150 -14.65 -3.56 -2.47
C GLY A 150 -15.95 -2.79 -2.71
N ARG A 151 -17.04 -3.48 -3.13
CA ARG A 151 -18.36 -2.88 -3.27
C ARG A 151 -18.88 -2.35 -1.93
N LEU A 152 -18.77 -3.13 -0.86
CA LEU A 152 -19.18 -2.73 0.48
C LEU A 152 -18.37 -1.54 1.01
N VAL A 153 -17.07 -1.47 0.72
CA VAL A 153 -16.25 -0.29 1.03
C VAL A 153 -16.77 0.94 0.30
N HIS A 154 -17.13 0.83 -0.98
CA HIS A 154 -17.74 1.96 -1.71
C HIS A 154 -19.05 2.38 -1.09
N GLU A 155 -19.94 1.44 -0.78
CA GLU A 155 -21.21 1.73 -0.12
C GLU A 155 -21.04 2.43 1.23
N LEU A 156 -20.05 2.00 2.03
CA LEU A 156 -19.72 2.65 3.30
C LEU A 156 -19.25 4.09 3.10
N LEU A 157 -18.36 4.33 2.13
CA LEU A 157 -17.78 5.65 1.88
C LEU A 157 -18.75 6.61 1.17
N ASP A 158 -19.78 6.08 0.49
CA ASP A 158 -20.86 6.85 -0.14
C ASP A 158 -22.12 6.96 0.76
N ALA A 159 -22.09 6.34 1.94
CA ALA A 159 -23.21 6.32 2.85
C ALA A 159 -23.57 7.73 3.32
N THR A 160 -24.87 7.96 3.40
CA THR A 160 -25.45 9.14 4.06
C THR A 160 -25.69 8.83 5.53
N ARG A 161 -25.94 9.84 6.36
CA ARG A 161 -26.25 9.64 7.79
C ARG A 161 -27.36 8.62 8.07
N SER A 162 -28.27 8.43 7.14
CA SER A 162 -29.36 7.45 7.28
C SER A 162 -28.96 6.02 6.90
N THR A 163 -27.86 5.83 6.20
CA THR A 163 -27.39 4.52 5.67
C THR A 163 -26.05 4.07 6.27
N GLU A 164 -25.34 4.94 6.98
CA GLU A 164 -24.01 4.68 7.58
C GLU A 164 -24.00 3.39 8.42
N ASP A 165 -24.95 3.24 9.34
CA ASP A 165 -25.01 2.07 10.21
C ASP A 165 -25.29 0.77 9.45
N ALA A 166 -26.10 0.81 8.40
CA ALA A 166 -26.40 -0.37 7.60
C ALA A 166 -25.18 -0.79 6.76
N ALA A 167 -24.49 0.17 6.12
CA ALA A 167 -23.29 -0.06 5.35
C ALA A 167 -22.13 -0.57 6.25
N ALA A 168 -21.98 0.01 7.44
CA ALA A 168 -21.00 -0.44 8.43
C ALA A 168 -21.23 -1.87 8.88
N ARG A 169 -22.50 -2.24 9.18
CA ARG A 169 -22.82 -3.63 9.55
C ARG A 169 -22.57 -4.61 8.42
N ALA A 170 -22.90 -4.25 7.18
CA ALA A 170 -22.66 -5.10 6.03
C ALA A 170 -21.15 -5.36 5.83
N LEU A 171 -20.34 -4.30 5.88
CA LEU A 171 -18.88 -4.43 5.77
C LEU A 171 -18.29 -5.17 6.97
N ALA A 172 -18.74 -4.89 8.20
CA ALA A 172 -18.27 -5.59 9.40
C ALA A 172 -18.52 -7.10 9.31
N HIS A 173 -19.70 -7.50 8.83
CA HIS A 173 -20.05 -8.90 8.60
C HIS A 173 -19.10 -9.56 7.58
N ASP A 174 -18.86 -8.91 6.44
CA ASP A 174 -17.98 -9.41 5.40
C ASP A 174 -16.52 -9.55 5.88
N LEU A 175 -16.05 -8.59 6.69
CA LEU A 175 -14.70 -8.61 7.26
C LEU A 175 -14.55 -9.51 8.50
N GLY A 176 -15.65 -10.07 9.02
CA GLY A 176 -15.66 -10.89 10.23
C GLY A 176 -15.28 -10.10 11.49
N VAL A 177 -15.70 -8.83 11.60
CA VAL A 177 -15.44 -7.97 12.76
C VAL A 177 -16.74 -7.48 13.41
N ASP A 178 -16.64 -7.04 14.66
CA ASP A 178 -17.77 -6.43 15.35
C ASP A 178 -18.18 -5.10 14.68
N PRO A 179 -19.44 -4.81 14.40
CA PRO A 179 -19.90 -3.54 13.85
C PRO A 179 -19.50 -2.31 14.67
N ALA A 180 -19.30 -2.45 15.98
CA ALA A 180 -18.80 -1.40 16.87
C ALA A 180 -17.28 -1.17 16.77
N THR A 181 -16.57 -1.98 15.96
CA THR A 181 -15.14 -1.84 15.76
C THR A 181 -14.80 -0.47 15.18
N ARG A 182 -13.69 0.09 15.62
CA ARG A 182 -13.12 1.29 14.99
C ARG A 182 -12.34 0.90 13.76
N ALA A 183 -12.27 1.81 12.80
CA ALA A 183 -11.47 1.63 11.60
C ALA A 183 -10.63 2.87 11.32
N VAL A 184 -9.48 2.64 10.70
CA VAL A 184 -8.64 3.66 10.07
C VAL A 184 -8.80 3.51 8.57
N VAL A 185 -9.01 4.61 7.86
CA VAL A 185 -8.96 4.62 6.41
C VAL A 185 -7.61 5.14 5.95
N ALA A 186 -6.94 4.37 5.10
CA ALA A 186 -5.71 4.78 4.43
C ALA A 186 -5.94 4.87 2.92
N LEU A 187 -5.34 5.87 2.30
CA LEU A 187 -5.43 6.15 0.88
C LEU A 187 -4.05 6.05 0.25
N VAL A 188 -3.84 5.07 -0.60
CA VAL A 188 -2.58 4.90 -1.35
C VAL A 188 -2.75 5.56 -2.72
N ALA A 189 -1.87 6.50 -3.04
CA ALA A 189 -1.90 7.30 -4.25
C ALA A 189 -0.51 7.40 -4.88
N ARG A 190 -0.44 7.73 -6.18
CA ARG A 190 0.78 8.18 -6.85
C ARG A 190 0.87 9.70 -6.82
N ARG A 191 2.08 10.22 -6.67
CA ARG A 191 2.33 11.65 -6.86
C ARG A 191 1.87 12.09 -8.24
N GLY A 192 1.34 13.30 -8.34
CA GLY A 192 0.81 13.81 -9.59
C GLY A 192 -0.54 13.20 -10.01
N GLY A 193 -1.17 12.38 -9.15
CA GLY A 193 -2.52 11.85 -9.40
C GLY A 193 -2.59 10.70 -10.40
N ALA A 194 -1.46 10.13 -10.83
CA ALA A 194 -1.47 8.97 -11.71
C ALA A 194 -2.10 7.75 -11.02
N VAL A 195 -2.74 6.89 -11.82
CA VAL A 195 -3.37 5.67 -11.31
C VAL A 195 -2.32 4.72 -10.73
N VAL A 196 -2.58 4.14 -9.55
CA VAL A 196 -1.87 2.94 -9.11
C VAL A 196 -2.44 1.77 -9.90
N PRO A 197 -1.69 1.17 -10.84
CA PRO A 197 -2.24 0.12 -11.68
C PRO A 197 -2.75 -1.06 -10.84
N GLU A 198 -3.94 -1.55 -11.10
CA GLU A 198 -4.58 -2.64 -10.36
C GLU A 198 -3.73 -3.92 -10.28
N HIS A 199 -2.97 -4.19 -11.35
CA HIS A 199 -2.06 -5.34 -11.41
C HIS A 199 -0.81 -5.20 -10.54
N LEU A 200 -0.47 -3.99 -10.08
CA LEU A 200 0.64 -3.73 -9.17
C LEU A 200 0.21 -3.75 -7.70
N GLN A 201 -1.09 -3.82 -7.45
CA GLN A 201 -1.66 -3.83 -6.11
C GLN A 201 -1.54 -5.24 -5.52
N GLY A 202 -0.44 -5.49 -4.84
CA GLY A 202 -0.16 -6.78 -4.18
C GLY A 202 -1.00 -7.01 -2.91
N TRP A 203 -2.31 -6.71 -2.95
CA TRP A 203 -3.20 -6.80 -1.79
C TRP A 203 -3.40 -8.23 -1.28
N GLY A 204 -2.91 -9.25 -2.01
CA GLY A 204 -2.93 -10.66 -1.60
C GLY A 204 -2.29 -10.93 -0.23
N GLY A 205 -1.31 -10.11 0.14
CA GLY A 205 -0.62 -10.25 1.42
C GLY A 205 -1.24 -9.47 2.57
N LEU A 206 -2.29 -8.67 2.37
CA LEU A 206 -2.96 -7.97 3.45
C LEU A 206 -3.86 -8.93 4.26
N PRO A 207 -4.04 -8.68 5.56
CA PRO A 207 -4.97 -9.44 6.38
C PRO A 207 -6.38 -9.46 5.77
N ARG A 208 -7.08 -10.60 5.83
CA ARG A 208 -8.43 -10.78 5.27
C ARG A 208 -9.45 -9.76 5.80
N ARG A 209 -9.26 -9.29 7.04
CA ARG A 209 -10.10 -8.28 7.69
C ARG A 209 -9.88 -6.85 7.19
N VAL A 210 -8.99 -6.63 6.22
CA VAL A 210 -8.78 -5.30 5.63
C VAL A 210 -9.64 -5.16 4.39
N GLY A 211 -10.56 -4.22 4.42
CA GLY A 211 -11.36 -3.84 3.26
C GLY A 211 -10.50 -3.08 2.25
N VAL A 212 -10.56 -3.47 0.98
CA VAL A 212 -9.81 -2.81 -0.09
C VAL A 212 -10.74 -2.46 -1.23
N ALA A 213 -10.67 -1.22 -1.70
CA ALA A 213 -11.38 -0.75 -2.89
C ALA A 213 -10.49 0.22 -3.68
N ASP A 214 -10.77 0.35 -4.96
CA ASP A 214 -10.16 1.37 -5.81
C ASP A 214 -11.15 2.49 -6.07
N ARG A 215 -10.76 3.72 -5.78
CA ARG A 215 -11.58 4.91 -5.96
C ARG A 215 -10.77 6.09 -6.47
N ASP A 216 -11.24 6.77 -7.51
CA ASP A 216 -10.61 7.96 -8.08
C ASP A 216 -9.11 7.74 -8.40
N SER A 217 -8.78 6.61 -9.02
CA SER A 217 -7.40 6.22 -9.37
C SER A 217 -6.47 5.97 -8.17
N ARG A 218 -7.03 5.75 -6.99
CA ARG A 218 -6.34 5.51 -5.72
C ARG A 218 -6.86 4.24 -5.08
N SER A 219 -6.03 3.61 -4.26
CA SER A 219 -6.47 2.45 -3.50
C SER A 219 -6.83 2.87 -2.08
N VAL A 220 -8.03 2.50 -1.66
CA VAL A 220 -8.57 2.75 -0.33
C VAL A 220 -8.45 1.49 0.50
N LEU A 221 -7.89 1.60 1.69
CA LEU A 221 -7.79 0.55 2.68
C LEU A 221 -8.67 0.93 3.88
N VAL A 222 -9.64 0.11 4.23
CA VAL A 222 -10.38 0.21 5.47
C VAL A 222 -9.80 -0.83 6.44
N VAL A 223 -9.13 -0.36 7.46
CA VAL A 223 -8.38 -1.19 8.42
C VAL A 223 -9.11 -1.19 9.76
N PRO A 224 -9.85 -2.26 10.10
CA PRO A 224 -10.41 -2.42 11.43
C PRO A 224 -9.28 -2.52 12.47
N VAL A 225 -9.42 -1.80 13.57
CA VAL A 225 -8.37 -1.70 14.60
C VAL A 225 -8.97 -1.78 16.00
N PRO A 226 -8.27 -2.42 16.96
CA PRO A 226 -8.66 -2.38 18.37
C PRO A 226 -8.43 -0.97 18.93
N GLN A 227 -9.23 -0.59 19.92
CA GLN A 227 -9.19 0.76 20.47
C GLN A 227 -7.81 1.14 21.04
N GLU A 228 -7.15 0.22 21.73
CA GLU A 228 -5.90 0.51 22.46
C GLU A 228 -4.65 0.60 21.58
N ARG A 229 -4.63 -0.03 20.39
CA ARG A 229 -3.46 -0.10 19.48
C ARG A 229 -3.76 0.37 18.07
N ALA A 230 -4.83 1.13 17.90
CA ALA A 230 -5.37 1.50 16.59
C ALA A 230 -4.31 2.04 15.62
N ARG A 231 -3.46 2.95 16.10
CA ARG A 231 -2.43 3.57 15.26
C ARG A 231 -1.33 2.58 14.86
N ALA A 232 -0.82 1.78 15.80
CA ALA A 232 0.27 0.84 15.54
C ALA A 232 -0.16 -0.28 14.57
N GLU A 233 -1.36 -0.82 14.74
CA GLU A 233 -1.88 -1.86 13.86
C GLU A 233 -2.18 -1.32 12.46
N ALA A 234 -2.79 -0.15 12.35
CA ALA A 234 -3.02 0.49 11.07
C ALA A 234 -1.70 0.83 10.36
N GLN A 235 -0.70 1.32 11.10
CA GLN A 235 0.63 1.61 10.56
C GLN A 235 1.28 0.36 9.98
N ALA A 236 1.21 -0.78 10.66
CA ALA A 236 1.75 -2.05 10.15
C ALA A 236 1.09 -2.48 8.83
N VAL A 237 -0.24 -2.34 8.71
CA VAL A 237 -0.98 -2.62 7.47
C VAL A 237 -0.59 -1.65 6.36
N VAL A 238 -0.48 -0.35 6.66
CA VAL A 238 -0.06 0.68 5.70
C VAL A 238 1.35 0.39 5.18
N GLU A 239 2.29 0.06 6.06
CA GLU A 239 3.65 -0.31 5.66
C GLU A 239 3.68 -1.57 4.80
N GLN A 240 2.85 -2.55 5.10
CA GLN A 240 2.71 -3.75 4.28
C GLN A 240 2.15 -3.41 2.89
N ALA A 241 1.15 -2.54 2.81
CA ALA A 241 0.59 -2.05 1.55
C ALA A 241 1.63 -1.26 0.73
N VAL A 242 2.36 -0.34 1.37
CA VAL A 242 3.45 0.41 0.72
C VAL A 242 4.51 -0.56 0.17
N ARG A 243 4.98 -1.51 0.98
CA ARG A 243 5.94 -2.53 0.52
C ARG A 243 5.43 -3.34 -0.67
N ALA A 244 4.13 -3.66 -0.69
CA ALA A 244 3.52 -4.41 -1.79
C ALA A 244 3.56 -3.64 -3.12
N VAL A 245 3.28 -2.33 -3.08
CA VAL A 245 3.24 -1.47 -4.27
C VAL A 245 4.64 -1.01 -4.69
N SER A 246 5.53 -0.72 -3.73
CA SER A 246 6.91 -0.23 -4.01
C SER A 246 7.81 -1.23 -4.72
N ARG A 247 7.40 -2.49 -4.84
CA ARG A 247 8.12 -3.49 -5.67
C ARG A 247 7.99 -3.23 -7.16
N HIS A 248 6.95 -2.51 -7.54
CA HIS A 248 6.58 -2.29 -8.94
C HIS A 248 6.60 -0.82 -9.35
N LEU A 249 6.62 0.08 -8.38
CA LEU A 249 6.66 1.53 -8.57
C LEU A 249 7.80 2.12 -7.74
N PRO A 250 8.48 3.16 -8.23
CA PRO A 250 9.45 3.90 -7.45
C PRO A 250 8.80 4.39 -6.13
N ALA A 251 9.50 4.16 -5.02
CA ALA A 251 8.96 4.47 -3.69
C ALA A 251 8.70 5.97 -3.49
N ASP A 252 9.46 6.82 -4.15
CA ASP A 252 9.32 8.27 -4.17
C ASP A 252 8.07 8.77 -4.93
N GLU A 253 7.48 7.90 -5.77
CA GLU A 253 6.21 8.19 -6.43
C GLU A 253 4.98 7.91 -5.56
N LEU A 254 5.13 7.23 -4.41
CA LEU A 254 4.00 6.85 -3.56
C LEU A 254 3.75 7.89 -2.45
N VAL A 255 2.48 8.16 -2.23
CA VAL A 255 1.97 8.95 -1.12
C VAL A 255 0.84 8.18 -0.45
N VAL A 256 0.89 8.08 0.87
CA VAL A 256 -0.17 7.46 1.65
C VAL A 256 -0.71 8.47 2.66
N GLY A 257 -1.98 8.78 2.55
CA GLY A 257 -2.70 9.56 3.56
C GLY A 257 -3.44 8.60 4.49
N VAL A 258 -3.39 8.87 5.79
CA VAL A 258 -4.02 8.05 6.82
C VAL A 258 -4.91 8.93 7.70
N GLY A 259 -6.18 8.57 7.80
CA GLY A 259 -7.13 9.23 8.70
C GLY A 259 -6.97 8.75 10.14
N ASP A 260 -7.59 9.48 11.07
CA ASP A 260 -7.64 9.06 12.46
C ASP A 260 -8.66 7.91 12.67
N PRO A 261 -8.47 7.06 13.67
CA PRO A 261 -9.42 6.01 14.00
C PRO A 261 -10.80 6.57 14.30
N ALA A 262 -11.85 6.03 13.66
CA ALA A 262 -13.24 6.39 13.87
C ALA A 262 -14.09 5.12 14.03
N PRO A 263 -15.30 5.18 14.63
CA PRO A 263 -16.28 4.09 14.51
C PRO A 263 -16.44 3.68 13.04
N LEU A 264 -16.63 2.42 12.75
CA LEU A 264 -16.75 1.95 11.36
C LEU A 264 -17.90 2.67 10.62
N ALA A 265 -18.99 2.99 11.30
CA ALA A 265 -20.09 3.79 10.73
C ALA A 265 -19.66 5.22 10.34
N GLU A 266 -18.62 5.76 10.95
CA GLU A 266 -18.04 7.07 10.65
C GLU A 266 -16.77 6.99 9.78
N ALA A 267 -16.56 5.89 9.08
CA ALA A 267 -15.35 5.68 8.25
C ALA A 267 -15.19 6.75 7.16
N THR A 268 -16.29 7.35 6.70
CA THR A 268 -16.27 8.50 5.78
C THR A 268 -15.43 9.66 6.33
N ARG A 269 -15.52 9.94 7.64
CA ARG A 269 -14.69 10.95 8.30
C ARG A 269 -13.18 10.62 8.19
N SER A 270 -12.81 9.36 8.51
CA SER A 270 -11.42 8.91 8.40
C SER A 270 -10.92 8.95 6.95
N TRP A 271 -11.79 8.66 5.98
CA TRP A 271 -11.48 8.76 4.56
C TRP A 271 -11.26 10.20 4.09
N GLU A 272 -12.11 11.15 4.50
CA GLU A 272 -11.91 12.57 4.20
C GLU A 272 -10.58 13.08 4.76
N GLN A 273 -10.24 12.67 5.97
CA GLN A 273 -8.96 12.97 6.59
C GLN A 273 -7.78 12.36 5.81
N ALA A 274 -7.90 11.11 5.35
CA ALA A 274 -6.88 10.46 4.52
C ALA A 274 -6.68 11.18 3.18
N ARG A 275 -7.77 11.60 2.53
CA ARG A 275 -7.71 12.43 1.30
C ARG A 275 -6.99 13.74 1.54
N ALA A 276 -7.35 14.43 2.62
CA ALA A 276 -6.72 15.67 3.00
C ALA A 276 -5.23 15.49 3.34
N ALA A 277 -4.87 14.37 3.96
CA ALA A 277 -3.48 14.03 4.23
C ALA A 277 -2.66 13.82 2.96
N VAL A 278 -3.21 13.11 1.95
CA VAL A 278 -2.56 13.00 0.63
C VAL A 278 -2.33 14.35 -0.01
N ALA A 279 -3.34 15.24 0.03
CA ALA A 279 -3.25 16.58 -0.57
C ALA A 279 -2.24 17.49 0.16
N ALA A 280 -2.12 17.33 1.49
CA ALA A 280 -1.20 18.13 2.32
C ALA A 280 0.28 17.70 2.22
N VAL A 281 0.56 16.52 1.66
CA VAL A 281 1.94 16.07 1.41
C VAL A 281 2.46 16.79 0.17
N GLY A 282 3.21 17.87 0.39
CA GLY A 282 3.78 18.69 -0.68
C GLY A 282 4.69 17.92 -1.64
N GLN A 283 4.92 18.51 -2.80
CA GLN A 283 5.91 18.06 -3.78
C GLN A 283 7.31 18.38 -3.23
N GLY A 284 8.07 17.42 -2.78
CA GLY A 284 9.43 17.69 -2.31
C GLY A 284 10.03 16.64 -1.39
N SER A 285 9.24 15.69 -0.90
CA SER A 285 9.78 14.59 -0.12
C SER A 285 10.35 13.51 -1.05
N THR A 286 11.54 13.03 -0.76
CA THR A 286 12.13 11.86 -1.42
C THR A 286 11.72 10.61 -0.67
N GLY A 287 11.22 9.59 -1.37
CA GLY A 287 10.78 8.32 -0.79
C GLY A 287 9.27 8.21 -0.54
N PRO A 288 8.77 7.03 -0.12
CA PRO A 288 7.37 6.81 0.19
C PRO A 288 7.00 7.64 1.42
N VAL A 289 6.00 8.51 1.28
CA VAL A 289 5.54 9.36 2.37
C VAL A 289 4.20 8.88 2.85
N SER A 290 4.14 8.43 4.12
CA SER A 290 2.88 8.23 4.83
C SER A 290 2.62 9.40 5.77
N ALA A 291 1.48 10.06 5.62
CA ALA A 291 1.08 11.20 6.44
C ALA A 291 -0.20 10.86 7.21
N TRP A 292 -0.12 10.92 8.52
CA TRP A 292 -1.29 10.81 9.39
C TRP A 292 -1.96 12.18 9.54
N TRP A 293 -3.29 12.20 9.46
CA TRP A 293 -4.05 13.43 9.65
C TRP A 293 -3.72 14.12 10.99
N SER A 294 -3.61 13.35 12.07
CA SER A 294 -3.26 13.89 13.40
C SER A 294 -1.89 14.57 13.45
N ASP A 295 -0.94 14.18 12.58
CA ASP A 295 0.43 14.71 12.59
C ASP A 295 0.61 15.95 11.69
N LEU A 296 -0.37 16.28 10.86
CA LEU A 296 -0.26 17.37 9.90
C LEU A 296 -0.25 18.77 10.53
N GLY A 297 -0.74 18.91 11.76
CA GLY A 297 -0.87 20.23 12.38
C GLY A 297 -1.66 21.20 11.48
N VAL A 298 -1.12 22.36 11.25
CA VAL A 298 -1.75 23.39 10.40
C VAL A 298 -1.82 23.02 8.91
N ARG A 299 -0.97 22.07 8.46
CA ARG A 299 -1.02 21.56 7.08
C ARG A 299 -2.34 20.88 6.72
N ARG A 300 -3.17 20.52 7.71
CA ARG A 300 -4.56 20.06 7.48
C ARG A 300 -5.36 21.04 6.61
N LEU A 301 -5.07 22.32 6.68
CA LEU A 301 -5.71 23.34 5.87
C LEU A 301 -5.45 23.16 4.37
N LEU A 302 -4.37 22.51 3.98
CA LEU A 302 -4.03 22.20 2.58
C LEU A 302 -4.84 21.04 1.99
N GLY A 303 -5.52 20.27 2.81
CA GLY A 303 -6.34 19.13 2.38
C GLY A 303 -7.78 19.48 1.99
N GLY A 304 -8.21 20.70 2.25
CA GLY A 304 -9.59 21.15 1.99
C GLY A 304 -9.80 21.72 0.59
N PRO A 305 -11.06 21.91 0.17
CA PRO A 305 -11.39 22.49 -1.13
C PRO A 305 -10.93 23.95 -1.26
N ALA A 306 -10.78 24.68 -0.16
CA ALA A 306 -10.28 26.05 -0.11
C ALA A 306 -8.75 26.15 0.10
N ALA A 307 -7.99 25.09 -0.17
CA ALA A 307 -6.55 25.06 0.07
C ALA A 307 -5.79 26.18 -0.68
N ALA A 308 -6.17 26.46 -1.91
CA ALA A 308 -5.55 27.51 -2.71
C ALA A 308 -5.78 28.91 -2.12
N GLU A 309 -7.00 29.17 -1.65
CA GLU A 309 -7.36 30.42 -0.98
C GLU A 309 -6.63 30.56 0.35
N VAL A 310 -6.53 29.48 1.12
CA VAL A 310 -5.79 29.45 2.39
C VAL A 310 -4.31 29.77 2.16
N VAL A 311 -3.67 29.11 1.18
CA VAL A 311 -2.28 29.41 0.81
C VAL A 311 -2.13 30.86 0.36
N SER A 312 -3.02 31.36 -0.53
CA SER A 312 -2.99 32.70 -1.01
C SER A 312 -3.11 33.73 0.11
N ALA A 313 -3.99 33.50 1.08
CA ALA A 313 -4.17 34.35 2.26
C ALA A 313 -2.96 34.32 3.21
N ALA A 314 -2.32 33.13 3.38
CA ALA A 314 -1.14 33.02 4.21
C ALA A 314 0.13 33.63 3.59
N LEU A 315 0.17 33.80 2.28
CA LEU A 315 1.25 34.45 1.55
C LEU A 315 1.08 35.97 1.60
N THR A 316 1.24 36.55 2.77
CA THR A 316 1.21 38.00 2.98
C THR A 316 2.35 38.71 2.22
N PRO A 317 2.32 40.04 2.03
CA PRO A 317 3.40 40.76 1.32
C PRO A 317 4.79 40.48 1.89
N GLY A 318 4.94 40.41 3.21
CA GLY A 318 6.21 40.11 3.87
C GLY A 318 6.71 38.70 3.60
N VAL A 319 5.81 37.69 3.66
CA VAL A 319 6.14 36.30 3.35
C VAL A 319 6.55 36.14 1.88
N ARG A 320 5.80 36.79 0.95
CA ARG A 320 6.14 36.77 -0.48
C ARG A 320 7.50 37.40 -0.73
N ALA A 321 7.77 38.55 -0.13
CA ALA A 321 9.06 39.24 -0.28
C ALA A 321 10.24 38.33 0.14
N LEU A 322 10.07 37.51 1.19
CA LEU A 322 11.12 36.57 1.62
C LEU A 322 11.30 35.40 0.62
N LEU A 323 10.20 34.88 0.10
CA LEU A 323 10.25 33.78 -0.87
C LEU A 323 10.83 34.25 -2.21
N ASP A 324 10.48 35.47 -2.65
CA ASP A 324 10.92 36.08 -3.90
C ASP A 324 12.36 36.65 -3.83
N ALA A 325 12.93 36.75 -2.62
CA ALA A 325 14.31 37.25 -2.42
C ALA A 325 15.40 36.39 -3.05
N GLY A 326 15.07 35.20 -3.51
CA GLY A 326 15.99 34.27 -4.19
C GLY A 326 17.12 33.75 -3.29
N ASP A 327 16.99 33.86 -1.97
CA ASP A 327 17.97 33.41 -0.99
C ASP A 327 17.42 32.23 -0.15
N PRO A 328 17.62 30.98 -0.61
CA PRO A 328 17.09 29.80 0.07
C PRO A 328 17.65 29.63 1.50
N ASP A 329 18.82 30.18 1.79
CA ASP A 329 19.44 30.14 3.11
C ASP A 329 18.70 31.05 4.11
N LEU A 330 18.14 32.18 3.67
CA LEU A 330 17.30 33.02 4.52
C LEU A 330 15.99 32.31 4.86
N VAL A 331 15.32 31.73 3.86
CA VAL A 331 14.08 30.97 4.04
C VAL A 331 14.33 29.81 5.01
N ARG A 332 15.41 29.05 4.79
CA ARG A 332 15.79 27.91 5.67
C ARG A 332 16.09 28.39 7.08
N THR A 333 16.78 29.51 7.24
CA THR A 333 17.11 30.06 8.57
C THR A 333 15.85 30.53 9.30
N ALA A 334 14.96 31.25 8.63
CA ALA A 334 13.68 31.71 9.19
C ALA A 334 12.82 30.49 9.63
N ARG A 335 12.66 29.50 8.76
CA ARG A 335 11.90 28.29 9.07
C ARG A 335 12.49 27.54 10.29
N THR A 336 13.79 27.26 10.27
CA THR A 336 14.45 26.57 11.38
C THR A 336 14.36 27.34 12.70
N TYR A 337 14.43 28.67 12.66
CA TYR A 337 14.28 29.50 13.85
C TYR A 337 12.87 29.44 14.43
N LEU A 338 11.86 29.49 13.57
CA LEU A 338 10.44 29.42 13.95
C LEU A 338 10.09 28.03 14.49
N ASP A 339 10.56 26.96 13.82
CA ASP A 339 10.40 25.57 14.26
C ASP A 339 11.08 25.32 15.63
N ALA A 340 12.19 26.01 15.89
CA ALA A 340 12.91 25.98 17.16
C ALA A 340 12.30 26.90 18.25
N ALA A 341 11.04 27.31 18.09
CA ALA A 341 10.32 28.23 18.98
C ALA A 341 11.09 29.55 19.27
N GLY A 342 11.86 30.05 18.29
CA GLY A 342 12.65 31.27 18.41
C GLY A 342 14.00 31.09 19.11
N SER A 343 14.50 29.89 19.23
CA SER A 343 15.80 29.61 19.89
C SER A 343 16.96 29.74 18.90
N VAL A 344 17.71 30.84 18.95
CA VAL A 344 18.94 31.03 18.17
C VAL A 344 19.98 29.92 18.44
N ALA A 345 20.05 29.44 19.67
CA ALA A 345 21.01 28.39 20.03
C ALA A 345 20.68 27.04 19.35
N VAL A 346 19.40 26.68 19.29
CA VAL A 346 18.93 25.48 18.58
C VAL A 346 19.12 25.66 17.09
N THR A 347 18.70 26.79 16.53
CA THR A 347 18.86 27.13 15.11
C THR A 347 20.31 27.05 14.65
N ALA A 348 21.23 27.62 15.40
CA ALA A 348 22.67 27.59 15.09
C ALA A 348 23.21 26.16 15.03
N ARG A 349 22.82 25.32 15.99
CA ARG A 349 23.21 23.87 16.02
C ARG A 349 22.62 23.14 14.81
N THR A 350 21.34 23.31 14.55
CA THR A 350 20.61 22.59 13.46
C THR A 350 21.20 22.94 12.09
N LEU A 351 21.58 24.19 11.89
CA LEU A 351 22.13 24.68 10.62
C LEU A 351 23.66 24.55 10.51
N GLY A 352 24.36 24.17 11.57
CA GLY A 352 25.83 24.14 11.60
C GLY A 352 26.46 25.53 11.50
N LEU A 353 25.78 26.57 12.02
CA LEU A 353 26.20 27.97 11.92
C LEU A 353 26.66 28.53 13.29
N HIS A 354 27.52 29.55 13.26
CA HIS A 354 27.80 30.34 14.44
C HIS A 354 26.58 31.25 14.78
N ARG A 355 26.32 31.49 16.07
CA ARG A 355 25.18 32.30 16.54
C ARG A 355 25.13 33.70 15.88
N GLN A 356 26.28 34.34 15.68
CA GLN A 356 26.36 35.64 15.03
C GLN A 356 25.83 35.62 13.58
N SER A 357 26.12 34.53 12.84
CA SER A 357 25.61 34.33 11.48
C SER A 357 24.09 34.16 11.47
N VAL A 358 23.54 33.47 12.48
CA VAL A 358 22.09 33.34 12.64
C VAL A 358 21.46 34.70 12.91
N TYR A 359 21.99 35.50 13.85
CA TYR A 359 21.51 36.86 14.12
C TYR A 359 21.54 37.73 12.86
N ALA A 360 22.65 37.73 12.12
CA ALA A 360 22.76 38.52 10.88
C ALA A 360 21.70 38.13 9.83
N ARG A 361 21.46 36.80 9.67
CA ARG A 361 20.41 36.29 8.76
C ARG A 361 19.00 36.65 9.25
N LEU A 362 18.70 36.51 10.54
CA LEU A 362 17.39 36.88 11.09
C LEU A 362 17.12 38.40 10.94
N SER A 363 18.11 39.26 11.21
CA SER A 363 17.96 40.71 10.96
C SER A 363 17.76 41.03 9.46
N ARG A 364 18.28 40.21 8.55
CA ARG A 364 17.97 40.36 7.13
C ARG A 364 16.57 39.87 6.79
N VAL A 365 16.08 38.76 7.42
CA VAL A 365 14.69 38.31 7.31
C VAL A 365 13.74 39.45 7.74
N GLU A 366 13.94 40.06 8.91
CA GLU A 366 13.11 41.18 9.39
C GLU A 366 13.11 42.36 8.40
N ARG A 367 14.27 42.69 7.86
CA ARG A 367 14.38 43.77 6.85
C ARG A 367 13.62 43.48 5.54
N VAL A 368 13.68 42.23 5.06
CA VAL A 368 13.04 41.82 3.82
C VAL A 368 11.52 41.71 4.00
N THR A 369 11.08 41.14 5.12
CA THR A 369 9.67 40.91 5.39
C THR A 369 8.93 42.12 5.95
N GLY A 370 9.65 43.04 6.62
CA GLY A 370 9.06 44.12 7.42
C GLY A 370 8.41 43.61 8.71
N LEU A 371 8.56 42.31 9.04
CA LEU A 371 8.01 41.68 10.25
C LEU A 371 9.04 41.64 11.37
N SER A 372 8.60 41.79 12.62
CA SER A 372 9.46 41.69 13.80
C SER A 372 9.44 40.29 14.38
N LEU A 373 10.59 39.63 14.40
CA LEU A 373 10.72 38.32 15.03
C LEU A 373 10.64 38.33 16.58
N ALA A 374 10.59 39.53 17.17
CA ALA A 374 10.30 39.71 18.60
C ALA A 374 8.78 39.81 18.87
N ASP A 375 7.96 40.09 17.88
CA ASP A 375 6.50 40.13 18.00
C ASP A 375 5.90 38.73 17.74
N GLY A 376 4.96 38.33 18.58
CA GLY A 376 4.34 36.99 18.47
C GLY A 376 3.38 36.84 17.28
N ARG A 377 2.73 37.95 16.85
CA ARG A 377 1.80 37.93 15.71
C ARG A 377 2.59 37.84 14.41
N ASP A 378 3.66 38.65 14.29
CA ASP A 378 4.53 38.66 13.11
C ASP A 378 5.22 37.27 12.94
N ARG A 379 5.66 36.63 14.07
CA ARG A 379 6.21 35.28 14.04
C ARG A 379 5.17 34.26 13.58
N LEU A 380 3.92 34.36 14.04
CA LEU A 380 2.85 33.50 13.62
C LEU A 380 2.57 33.63 12.13
N GLU A 381 2.47 34.92 11.65
CA GLU A 381 2.26 35.22 10.25
C GLU A 381 3.34 34.58 9.36
N LEU A 382 4.61 34.83 9.69
CA LEU A 382 5.74 34.31 8.94
C LEU A 382 5.79 32.80 8.99
N HIS A 383 5.58 32.18 10.16
CA HIS A 383 5.62 30.74 10.34
C HIS A 383 4.51 30.03 9.58
N LEU A 384 3.28 30.56 9.66
CA LEU A 384 2.14 30.02 8.93
C LEU A 384 2.37 30.12 7.40
N GLY A 385 2.77 31.29 6.93
CA GLY A 385 3.06 31.50 5.51
C GLY A 385 4.14 30.55 4.99
N LEU A 386 5.26 30.44 5.67
CA LEU A 386 6.34 29.52 5.28
C LEU A 386 5.90 28.04 5.37
N THR A 387 5.07 27.66 6.36
CA THR A 387 4.61 26.28 6.52
C THR A 387 3.64 25.87 5.42
N LEU A 388 2.77 26.77 4.97
CA LEU A 388 1.77 26.49 3.95
C LEU A 388 2.28 26.70 2.50
N ALA A 389 3.37 27.43 2.33
CA ALA A 389 4.01 27.62 1.02
C ALA A 389 4.82 26.39 0.54
N GLY A 390 5.07 25.41 1.41
CA GLY A 390 5.80 24.18 1.09
C GLY A 390 7.09 24.03 1.87
#